data_52d1174765c44170e9052a95c7b6dd7c
#
_entry.id   52d1174765c44170e9052a95c7b6dd7c
#
_cell.length_a   1.000
_cell.length_b   1.000
_cell.length_c   1.000
_cell.angle_alpha   90.00
_cell.angle_beta   90.00
_cell.angle_gamma   90.00
#
_symmetry.space_group_name_H-M   'P 1'
#
loop_
_entity.id
_entity.type
_entity.pdbx_description
1 polymer ?
#
loop_
_entity_poly.entity_id
_entity_poly.type
_entity_poly.pdbx_seq_one_letter_code
_entity_poly.pdbx_strand_id
1 'polypeptide(L)'
;MYLYALSFTYNLNTLDMQGLVRNSLNEKGLIDKTILRKSCRDYYQFDNNGNLPTLIYNKQPDHLKKPTGDSSKWGRMVYAFENLTPYQFLKAKYKGAEPTDRDKRLIESLLVDQKMNPGVVNVLIAYVLKINNEQLKKSYVETIAGQWKRLNIETVEEAMRSTEKEHKKLKKKLSDTKQATPRKTKTENSVPAWFDKEQNAETPSESEREAFDELDKILEELV
;
A
#
# COMPACT_ATOMS: atom_id res chain seq x y z
N MET A 1 -9.75 12.54 20.77
CA MET A 1 -8.87 11.47 20.23
C MET A 1 -8.22 11.83 18.89
N TYR A 2 -8.94 12.43 17.92
CA TYR A 2 -8.39 12.77 16.60
C TYR A 2 -7.24 13.80 16.65
N LEU A 3 -7.41 14.91 17.40
CA LEU A 3 -6.38 15.95 17.55
C LEU A 3 -5.11 15.39 18.20
N TYR A 4 -5.26 14.56 19.23
CA TYR A 4 -4.13 13.90 19.88
C TYR A 4 -3.36 12.98 18.92
N ALA A 5 -4.08 12.23 18.09
CA ALA A 5 -3.42 11.38 17.08
C ALA A 5 -2.61 12.22 16.07
N LEU A 6 -3.14 13.36 15.63
CA LEU A 6 -2.40 14.26 14.74
C LEU A 6 -1.20 14.89 15.42
N SER A 7 -1.35 15.42 16.66
CA SER A 7 -0.21 16.01 17.38
C SER A 7 0.92 15.00 17.61
N PHE A 8 0.56 13.77 17.95
CA PHE A 8 1.53 12.70 18.12
C PHE A 8 2.21 12.33 16.79
N THR A 9 1.43 12.19 15.70
CA THR A 9 1.94 11.80 14.38
C THR A 9 2.91 12.83 13.80
N TYR A 10 2.55 14.11 13.95
CA TYR A 10 3.33 15.21 13.37
C TYR A 10 4.22 15.92 14.40
N ASN A 11 4.39 15.32 15.58
CA ASN A 11 5.20 15.88 16.69
C ASN A 11 4.89 17.36 16.97
N LEU A 12 3.60 17.70 17.00
CA LEU A 12 3.13 19.06 17.21
C LEU A 12 2.93 19.34 18.71
N ASN A 13 3.44 20.45 19.20
CA ASN A 13 3.14 20.91 20.54
C ASN A 13 1.72 21.48 20.63
N THR A 14 1.27 21.80 21.84
CA THR A 14 -0.11 22.29 22.08
C THR A 14 -0.37 23.64 21.42
N LEU A 15 0.61 24.52 21.37
CA LEU A 15 0.46 25.87 20.80
C LEU A 15 0.34 25.79 19.27
N ASP A 16 1.21 25.01 18.63
CA ASP A 16 1.16 24.81 17.18
C ASP A 16 -0.17 24.17 16.78
N MET A 17 -0.60 23.12 17.51
CA MET A 17 -1.88 22.46 17.25
C MET A 17 -3.04 23.43 17.41
N GLN A 18 -3.03 24.31 18.40
CA GLN A 18 -4.07 25.33 18.59
C GLN A 18 -4.16 26.28 17.39
N GLY A 19 -3.02 26.73 16.87
CA GLY A 19 -2.95 27.58 15.68
C GLY A 19 -3.52 26.87 14.45
N LEU A 20 -3.12 25.63 14.22
CA LEU A 20 -3.57 24.82 13.09
C LEU A 20 -5.07 24.50 13.16
N VAL A 21 -5.60 24.21 14.34
CA VAL A 21 -7.04 24.02 14.57
C VAL A 21 -7.81 25.28 14.23
N ARG A 22 -7.36 26.45 14.72
CA ARG A 22 -8.00 27.75 14.43
C ARG A 22 -8.08 28.01 12.93
N ASN A 23 -7.01 27.73 12.19
CA ASN A 23 -6.95 27.92 10.74
C ASN A 23 -7.77 26.88 9.95
N SER A 24 -8.24 25.83 10.61
CA SER A 24 -9.03 24.75 10.00
C SER A 24 -10.51 24.83 10.33
N LEU A 25 -10.96 25.91 10.97
CA LEU A 25 -12.36 26.13 11.25
C LEU A 25 -13.09 26.60 9.99
N ASN A 26 -14.25 26.01 9.73
CA ASN A 26 -15.15 26.48 8.68
C ASN A 26 -16.01 27.68 9.17
N GLU A 27 -16.81 28.25 8.28
CA GLU A 27 -17.70 29.38 8.58
C GLU A 27 -18.68 29.11 9.75
N LYS A 28 -18.96 27.85 10.07
CA LYS A 28 -19.81 27.43 11.18
C LYS A 28 -19.03 27.19 12.49
N GLY A 29 -17.74 27.49 12.52
CA GLY A 29 -16.86 27.22 13.66
C GLY A 29 -16.55 25.74 13.92
N LEU A 30 -16.82 24.86 12.95
CA LEU A 30 -16.51 23.44 13.05
C LEU A 30 -15.15 23.15 12.40
N ILE A 31 -14.42 22.18 12.97
CA ILE A 31 -13.12 21.76 12.44
C ILE A 31 -13.31 20.97 11.13
N ASP A 32 -12.74 21.47 10.05
CA ASP A 32 -12.56 20.69 8.84
C ASP A 32 -11.35 19.75 9.00
N LYS A 33 -11.63 18.45 9.13
CA LYS A 33 -10.60 17.45 9.37
C LYS A 33 -9.62 17.31 8.20
N THR A 34 -10.07 17.56 6.98
CA THR A 34 -9.23 17.46 5.78
C THR A 34 -8.24 18.61 5.73
N ILE A 35 -8.73 19.83 5.97
CA ILE A 35 -7.90 21.03 6.04
C ILE A 35 -6.91 20.92 7.20
N LEU A 36 -7.39 20.57 8.40
CA LEU A 36 -6.52 20.42 9.57
C LEU A 36 -5.38 19.43 9.33
N ARG A 37 -5.70 18.27 8.77
CA ARG A 37 -4.67 17.26 8.49
C ARG A 37 -3.65 17.74 7.47
N LYS A 38 -4.12 18.43 6.41
CA LYS A 38 -3.23 19.02 5.43
C LYS A 38 -2.32 20.05 6.09
N SER A 39 -2.87 20.94 6.90
CA SER A 39 -2.11 21.98 7.62
C SER A 39 -1.08 21.38 8.58
N CYS A 40 -1.43 20.32 9.31
CA CYS A 40 -0.47 19.60 10.17
C CYS A 40 0.69 19.00 9.37
N ARG A 41 0.39 18.40 8.21
CA ARG A 41 1.41 17.86 7.32
C ARG A 41 2.32 18.95 6.76
N ASP A 42 1.74 20.00 6.23
CA ASP A 42 2.47 21.10 5.60
C ASP A 42 3.39 21.78 6.65
N TYR A 43 2.90 21.98 7.88
CA TYR A 43 3.70 22.47 9.00
C TYR A 43 4.87 21.55 9.33
N TYR A 44 4.60 20.25 9.46
CA TYR A 44 5.66 19.26 9.74
C TYR A 44 6.71 19.24 8.62
N GLN A 45 6.30 19.27 7.35
CA GLN A 45 7.21 19.27 6.21
C GLN A 45 8.07 20.55 6.16
N PHE A 46 7.47 21.69 6.50
CA PHE A 46 8.21 22.96 6.58
C PHE A 46 9.32 22.88 7.65
N ASP A 47 9.01 22.34 8.83
CA ASP A 47 9.94 22.25 9.96
C ASP A 47 10.99 21.13 9.77
N ASN A 48 10.69 20.15 8.93
CA ASN A 48 11.51 18.95 8.72
C ASN A 48 12.04 18.84 7.27
N ASN A 49 12.37 19.95 6.62
CA ASN A 49 12.99 20.00 5.28
C ASN A 49 12.25 19.16 4.21
N GLY A 50 10.92 19.19 4.21
CA GLY A 50 10.08 18.45 3.27
C GLY A 50 9.89 16.96 3.57
N ASN A 51 10.48 16.46 4.65
CA ASN A 51 10.30 15.06 5.03
C ASN A 51 8.88 14.80 5.57
N LEU A 52 8.42 13.55 5.43
CA LEU A 52 7.16 13.08 6.01
C LEU A 52 7.39 12.57 7.45
N PRO A 53 6.30 12.40 8.24
CA PRO A 53 6.41 11.90 9.61
C PRO A 53 7.17 10.58 9.72
N THR A 54 7.88 10.41 10.83
CA THR A 54 8.71 9.21 11.11
C THR A 54 7.95 7.89 11.04
N LEU A 55 6.63 7.89 11.10
CA LEU A 55 5.80 6.68 10.93
C LEU A 55 6.07 5.92 9.64
N ILE A 56 6.37 6.62 8.54
CA ILE A 56 6.72 5.93 7.27
C ILE A 56 8.09 5.25 7.31
N TYR A 57 8.91 5.61 8.30
CA TYR A 57 10.23 5.02 8.54
C TYR A 57 10.22 3.93 9.62
N ASN A 58 9.06 3.64 10.23
CA ASN A 58 8.95 2.57 11.23
C ASN A 58 8.88 1.20 10.56
N LYS A 59 9.47 0.22 11.24
CA LYS A 59 9.40 -1.21 10.88
C LYS A 59 8.21 -1.86 11.59
N GLN A 60 7.94 -3.12 11.22
CA GLN A 60 6.96 -3.93 11.93
C GLN A 60 7.30 -4.04 13.42
N PRO A 61 6.33 -3.85 14.34
CA PRO A 61 6.55 -4.05 15.77
C PRO A 61 7.05 -5.46 16.10
N ASP A 62 8.01 -5.58 17.02
CA ASP A 62 8.67 -6.85 17.32
C ASP A 62 7.70 -7.94 17.80
N HIS A 63 6.67 -7.59 18.57
CA HIS A 63 5.66 -8.54 19.02
C HIS A 63 4.76 -9.11 17.91
N LEU A 64 4.78 -8.51 16.72
CA LEU A 64 4.05 -8.96 15.53
C LEU A 64 4.96 -9.62 14.49
N LYS A 65 6.27 -9.70 14.77
CA LYS A 65 7.22 -10.37 13.89
C LYS A 65 7.23 -11.87 14.14
N LYS A 66 7.50 -12.62 13.07
CA LYS A 66 7.73 -14.06 13.18
C LYS A 66 9.12 -14.32 13.76
N PRO A 67 9.28 -15.33 14.66
CA PRO A 67 10.60 -15.74 15.12
C PRO A 67 11.52 -16.10 13.95
N THR A 68 12.73 -15.57 13.96
CA THR A 68 13.77 -15.82 12.95
C THR A 68 14.17 -17.30 12.99
N GLY A 69 14.20 -17.96 11.84
CA GLY A 69 14.64 -19.35 11.71
C GLY A 69 14.16 -20.08 10.47
N ASP A 70 13.25 -19.49 9.72
CA ASP A 70 12.74 -20.06 8.46
C ASP A 70 13.60 -19.59 7.28
N SER A 71 14.52 -20.43 6.80
CA SER A 71 15.38 -20.16 5.66
C SER A 71 14.69 -20.40 4.31
N SER A 72 13.41 -20.79 4.29
CA SER A 72 12.63 -20.95 3.08
C SER A 72 12.47 -19.61 2.33
N LYS A 73 12.16 -19.69 1.03
CA LYS A 73 11.83 -18.47 0.23
C LYS A 73 10.72 -17.66 0.89
N TRP A 74 9.70 -18.33 1.43
CA TRP A 74 8.62 -17.70 2.18
C TRP A 74 9.13 -16.99 3.44
N GLY A 75 9.94 -17.67 4.26
CA GLY A 75 10.50 -17.10 5.48
C GLY A 75 11.36 -15.86 5.20
N ARG A 76 12.19 -15.92 4.15
CA ARG A 76 12.99 -14.74 3.72
C ARG A 76 12.11 -13.56 3.30
N MET A 77 11.01 -13.80 2.56
CA MET A 77 10.08 -12.74 2.19
C MET A 77 9.38 -12.14 3.42
N VAL A 78 8.92 -12.98 4.36
CA VAL A 78 8.34 -12.50 5.63
C VAL A 78 9.35 -11.63 6.36
N TYR A 79 10.56 -12.11 6.54
CA TYR A 79 11.64 -11.37 7.20
C TYR A 79 11.89 -10.01 6.55
N ALA A 80 11.93 -9.96 5.22
CA ALA A 80 12.15 -8.71 4.49
C ALA A 80 11.01 -7.71 4.71
N PHE A 81 9.75 -8.14 4.59
CA PHE A 81 8.61 -7.26 4.83
C PHE A 81 8.54 -6.76 6.27
N GLU A 82 8.98 -7.54 7.25
CA GLU A 82 8.99 -7.16 8.66
C GLU A 82 10.13 -6.18 9.01
N ASN A 83 11.26 -6.27 8.33
CA ASN A 83 12.46 -5.50 8.67
C ASN A 83 12.71 -4.28 7.78
N LEU A 84 12.02 -4.17 6.65
CA LEU A 84 12.04 -2.97 5.82
C LEU A 84 10.96 -1.97 6.26
N THR A 85 11.33 -0.69 6.29
CA THR A 85 10.34 0.36 6.43
C THR A 85 9.55 0.50 5.11
N PRO A 86 8.27 0.95 5.12
CA PRO A 86 7.51 1.17 3.90
C PRO A 86 8.18 2.12 2.91
N TYR A 87 8.91 3.10 3.41
CA TYR A 87 9.72 3.99 2.57
C TYR A 87 10.88 3.27 1.90
N GLN A 88 11.67 2.50 2.67
CA GLN A 88 12.78 1.71 2.10
C GLN A 88 12.29 0.70 1.08
N PHE A 89 11.19 0.00 1.38
CA PHE A 89 10.57 -0.93 0.47
C PHE A 89 10.13 -0.26 -0.84
N LEU A 90 9.46 0.89 -0.75
CA LEU A 90 9.05 1.64 -1.94
C LEU A 90 10.25 2.16 -2.72
N LYS A 91 11.28 2.69 -2.04
CA LYS A 91 12.53 3.14 -2.68
C LYS A 91 13.23 2.00 -3.42
N ALA A 92 13.27 0.80 -2.85
CA ALA A 92 13.80 -0.39 -3.54
C ALA A 92 13.01 -0.69 -4.83
N LYS A 93 11.67 -0.59 -4.80
CA LYS A 93 10.83 -0.73 -6.00
C LYS A 93 11.10 0.35 -7.06
N TYR A 94 11.53 1.52 -6.65
CA TYR A 94 11.98 2.60 -7.54
C TYR A 94 13.47 2.45 -7.95
N LYS A 95 14.08 1.26 -7.76
CA LYS A 95 15.48 0.99 -8.10
C LYS A 95 16.45 2.00 -7.44
N GLY A 96 16.17 2.36 -6.20
CA GLY A 96 16.95 3.32 -5.41
C GLY A 96 16.61 4.81 -5.65
N ALA A 97 15.78 5.12 -6.65
CA ALA A 97 15.30 6.48 -6.84
C ALA A 97 14.32 6.92 -5.74
N GLU A 98 14.18 8.22 -5.57
CA GLU A 98 13.26 8.78 -4.59
C GLU A 98 11.79 8.53 -5.01
N PRO A 99 10.96 7.93 -4.13
CA PRO A 99 9.54 7.73 -4.43
C PRO A 99 8.79 9.05 -4.60
N THR A 100 7.75 9.04 -5.42
CA THR A 100 6.93 10.23 -5.67
C THR A 100 6.20 10.67 -4.40
N ASP A 101 5.94 11.97 -4.25
CA ASP A 101 5.17 12.50 -3.11
C ASP A 101 3.76 11.91 -3.03
N ARG A 102 3.18 11.57 -4.18
CA ARG A 102 1.89 10.90 -4.25
C ARG A 102 1.93 9.55 -3.52
N ASP A 103 2.96 8.76 -3.78
CA ASP A 103 3.09 7.42 -3.20
C ASP A 103 3.51 7.48 -1.73
N LYS A 104 4.35 8.44 -1.36
CA LYS A 104 4.67 8.72 0.05
C LYS A 104 3.40 9.08 0.85
N ARG A 105 2.53 9.95 0.30
CA ARG A 105 1.25 10.33 0.93
C ARG A 105 0.28 9.15 1.01
N LEU A 106 0.32 8.22 0.06
CA LEU A 106 -0.48 7.00 0.12
C LEU A 106 -0.04 6.13 1.29
N ILE A 107 1.27 5.90 1.46
CA ILE A 107 1.81 5.16 2.60
C ILE A 107 1.42 5.82 3.92
N GLU A 108 1.59 7.13 4.02
CA GLU A 108 1.19 7.90 5.22
C GLU A 108 -0.29 7.68 5.55
N SER A 109 -1.17 7.72 4.55
CA SER A 109 -2.60 7.48 4.74
C SER A 109 -2.88 6.06 5.28
N LEU A 110 -2.19 5.04 4.77
CA LEU A 110 -2.34 3.67 5.26
C LEU A 110 -1.89 3.52 6.72
N LEU A 111 -0.76 4.11 7.08
CA LEU A 111 -0.19 4.02 8.43
C LEU A 111 -0.98 4.85 9.45
N VAL A 112 -1.34 6.08 9.10
CA VAL A 112 -1.95 7.05 10.04
C VAL A 112 -3.47 6.92 10.09
N ASP A 113 -4.16 6.94 8.94
CA ASP A 113 -5.62 6.92 8.91
C ASP A 113 -6.16 5.53 9.16
N GLN A 114 -5.62 4.56 8.45
CA GLN A 114 -6.09 3.18 8.53
C GLN A 114 -5.40 2.40 9.64
N LYS A 115 -4.35 2.98 10.27
CA LYS A 115 -3.58 2.36 11.35
C LYS A 115 -3.14 0.94 11.00
N MET A 116 -2.62 0.79 9.79
CA MET A 116 -2.05 -0.48 9.34
C MET A 116 -0.62 -0.62 9.85
N ASN A 117 -0.21 -1.85 10.12
CA ASN A 117 1.17 -2.12 10.52
C ASN A 117 2.13 -1.99 9.33
N PRO A 118 3.35 -1.48 9.52
CA PRO A 118 4.31 -1.21 8.45
C PRO A 118 4.61 -2.42 7.55
N GLY A 119 4.84 -3.59 8.12
CA GLY A 119 5.09 -4.80 7.35
C GLY A 119 3.88 -5.24 6.51
N VAL A 120 2.67 -5.06 7.03
CA VAL A 120 1.42 -5.33 6.29
C VAL A 120 1.26 -4.35 5.12
N VAL A 121 1.65 -3.08 5.31
CA VAL A 121 1.69 -2.08 4.23
C VAL A 121 2.67 -2.49 3.14
N ASN A 122 3.85 -3.03 3.50
CA ASN A 122 4.82 -3.53 2.53
C ASN A 122 4.24 -4.65 1.65
N VAL A 123 3.56 -5.63 2.26
CA VAL A 123 2.88 -6.71 1.53
C VAL A 123 1.79 -6.15 0.62
N LEU A 124 0.99 -5.19 1.10
CA LEU A 124 -0.06 -4.56 0.32
C LEU A 124 0.49 -3.85 -0.92
N ILE A 125 1.55 -3.06 -0.76
CA ILE A 125 2.22 -2.37 -1.86
C ILE A 125 2.76 -3.39 -2.88
N ALA A 126 3.48 -4.43 -2.41
CA ALA A 126 3.99 -5.49 -3.28
C ALA A 126 2.88 -6.16 -4.09
N TYR A 127 1.79 -6.49 -3.44
CA TYR A 127 0.63 -7.13 -4.07
C TYR A 127 -0.01 -6.25 -5.13
N VAL A 128 -0.26 -4.97 -4.81
CA VAL A 128 -0.90 -4.04 -5.76
C VAL A 128 -0.01 -3.75 -6.95
N LEU A 129 1.28 -3.51 -6.76
CA LEU A 129 2.23 -3.33 -7.86
C LEU A 129 2.21 -4.53 -8.80
N LYS A 130 2.27 -5.74 -8.25
CA LYS A 130 2.26 -6.98 -9.04
C LYS A 130 0.99 -7.16 -9.89
N ILE A 131 -0.20 -6.89 -9.33
CA ILE A 131 -1.48 -7.11 -10.03
C ILE A 131 -1.81 -5.98 -10.99
N ASN A 132 -1.35 -4.77 -10.71
CA ASN A 132 -1.75 -3.56 -11.41
C ASN A 132 -0.64 -3.00 -12.31
N ASN A 133 0.18 -3.88 -12.90
CA ASN A 133 1.25 -3.52 -13.83
C ASN A 133 2.14 -2.40 -13.26
N GLU A 134 2.71 -2.60 -12.09
CA GLU A 134 3.59 -1.67 -11.37
C GLU A 134 2.97 -0.29 -11.06
N GLN A 135 1.62 -0.20 -11.04
CA GLN A 135 0.92 1.06 -10.73
C GLN A 135 0.28 1.04 -9.35
N LEU A 136 0.59 2.02 -8.52
CA LEU A 136 -0.08 2.28 -7.24
C LEU A 136 -1.32 3.16 -7.44
N LYS A 137 -2.47 2.56 -7.74
CA LYS A 137 -3.76 3.26 -7.80
C LYS A 137 -4.35 3.39 -6.41
N LYS A 138 -4.46 4.62 -5.90
CA LYS A 138 -4.94 4.93 -4.54
C LYS A 138 -6.27 4.23 -4.20
N SER A 139 -7.28 4.33 -5.05
CA SER A 139 -8.59 3.74 -4.83
C SER A 139 -8.54 2.21 -4.66
N TYR A 140 -7.70 1.55 -5.44
CA TYR A 140 -7.51 0.10 -5.36
C TYR A 140 -6.79 -0.32 -4.08
N VAL A 141 -5.70 0.39 -3.74
CA VAL A 141 -4.97 0.19 -2.48
C VAL A 141 -5.89 0.38 -1.28
N GLU A 142 -6.66 1.46 -1.23
CA GLU A 142 -7.60 1.75 -0.13
C GLU A 142 -8.72 0.70 -0.02
N THR A 143 -9.19 0.14 -1.14
CA THR A 143 -10.20 -0.92 -1.14
C THR A 143 -9.67 -2.18 -0.46
N ILE A 144 -8.46 -2.63 -0.84
CA ILE A 144 -7.84 -3.81 -0.24
C ILE A 144 -7.48 -3.55 1.22
N ALA A 145 -6.91 -2.39 1.53
CA ALA A 145 -6.57 -2.00 2.89
C ALA A 145 -7.80 -2.02 3.81
N GLY A 146 -8.93 -1.47 3.35
CA GLY A 146 -10.19 -1.52 4.07
C GLY A 146 -10.73 -2.95 4.27
N GLN A 147 -10.53 -3.82 3.28
CA GLN A 147 -10.87 -5.25 3.42
C GLN A 147 -9.98 -5.94 4.46
N TRP A 148 -8.66 -5.74 4.41
CA TRP A 148 -7.72 -6.33 5.36
C TRP A 148 -7.96 -5.83 6.78
N LYS A 149 -8.33 -4.56 6.95
CA LYS A 149 -8.70 -4.03 8.25
C LYS A 149 -9.94 -4.69 8.85
N ARG A 150 -10.97 -4.96 8.01
CA ARG A 150 -12.16 -5.72 8.45
C ARG A 150 -11.85 -7.18 8.81
N LEU A 151 -10.85 -7.77 8.18
CA LEU A 151 -10.37 -9.13 8.46
C LEU A 151 -9.37 -9.19 9.63
N ASN A 152 -9.06 -8.05 10.26
CA ASN A 152 -8.07 -7.92 11.34
C ASN A 152 -6.69 -8.50 10.96
N ILE A 153 -6.23 -8.26 9.74
CA ILE A 153 -4.90 -8.67 9.29
C ILE A 153 -3.87 -7.71 9.91
N GLU A 154 -3.07 -8.20 10.84
CA GLU A 154 -2.09 -7.42 11.59
C GLU A 154 -0.65 -7.89 11.38
N THR A 155 -0.47 -9.12 10.90
CA THR A 155 0.85 -9.71 10.66
C THR A 155 1.17 -9.81 9.17
N VAL A 156 2.46 -9.81 8.85
CA VAL A 156 2.95 -10.00 7.48
C VAL A 156 2.51 -11.34 6.91
N GLU A 157 2.57 -12.39 7.72
CA GLU A 157 2.21 -13.74 7.27
C GLU A 157 0.72 -13.85 6.91
N GLU A 158 -0.17 -13.26 7.71
CA GLU A 158 -1.61 -13.21 7.41
C GLU A 158 -1.88 -12.44 6.11
N ALA A 159 -1.20 -11.30 5.93
CA ALA A 159 -1.30 -10.51 4.71
C ALA A 159 -0.86 -11.31 3.48
N MET A 160 0.30 -11.97 3.52
CA MET A 160 0.81 -12.81 2.44
C MET A 160 -0.12 -13.98 2.12
N ARG A 161 -0.67 -14.66 3.14
CA ARG A 161 -1.66 -15.73 2.94
C ARG A 161 -2.96 -15.21 2.31
N SER A 162 -3.37 -13.99 2.67
CA SER A 162 -4.54 -13.35 2.06
C SER A 162 -4.32 -13.05 0.57
N THR A 163 -3.14 -12.53 0.21
CA THR A 163 -2.78 -12.28 -1.19
C THR A 163 -2.75 -13.56 -2.03
N GLU A 164 -2.22 -14.66 -1.48
CA GLU A 164 -2.23 -15.95 -2.18
C GLU A 164 -3.65 -16.48 -2.44
N LYS A 165 -4.53 -16.35 -1.44
CA LYS A 165 -5.94 -16.77 -1.60
C LYS A 165 -6.64 -15.96 -2.69
N GLU A 166 -6.42 -14.64 -2.72
CA GLU A 166 -7.00 -13.77 -3.74
C GLU A 166 -6.45 -14.09 -5.13
N HIS A 167 -5.14 -14.31 -5.24
CA HIS A 167 -4.53 -14.70 -6.51
C HIS A 167 -5.07 -16.04 -7.04
N LYS A 168 -5.23 -17.05 -6.17
CA LYS A 168 -5.84 -18.35 -6.53
C LYS A 168 -7.29 -18.18 -7.01
N LYS A 169 -8.08 -17.32 -6.37
CA LYS A 169 -9.46 -17.02 -6.79
C LYS A 169 -9.51 -16.33 -8.15
N LEU A 170 -8.63 -15.35 -8.40
CA LEU A 170 -8.53 -14.67 -9.69
C LEU A 170 -8.15 -15.66 -10.81
N LYS A 171 -7.15 -16.50 -10.57
CA LYS A 171 -6.73 -17.52 -11.54
C LYS A 171 -7.84 -18.53 -11.85
N LYS A 172 -8.61 -18.94 -10.84
CA LYS A 172 -9.77 -19.84 -11.03
C LYS A 172 -10.86 -19.16 -11.85
N LYS A 173 -11.22 -17.91 -11.54
CA LYS A 173 -12.22 -17.17 -12.34
C LYS A 173 -11.83 -17.04 -13.81
N LEU A 174 -10.55 -16.77 -14.09
CA LEU A 174 -10.03 -16.67 -15.45
C LEU A 174 -10.07 -18.03 -16.20
N SER A 175 -9.84 -19.15 -15.49
CA SER A 175 -9.96 -20.49 -16.08
C SER A 175 -11.39 -20.87 -16.38
N ASP A 176 -12.32 -20.55 -15.47
CA ASP A 176 -13.74 -20.86 -15.61
C ASP A 176 -14.39 -20.02 -16.73
N THR A 177 -13.92 -18.80 -16.98
CA THR A 177 -14.39 -17.93 -18.07
C THR A 177 -13.93 -18.46 -19.45
N LYS A 178 -12.80 -19.16 -19.52
CA LYS A 178 -12.31 -19.78 -20.77
C LYS A 178 -13.06 -21.05 -21.19
N GLN A 179 -13.86 -21.65 -20.31
CA GLN A 179 -14.66 -22.85 -20.58
C GLN A 179 -16.14 -22.54 -20.92
N ALA A 180 -16.58 -21.31 -20.78
CA ALA A 180 -17.92 -20.92 -21.18
C ALA A 180 -17.96 -20.64 -22.68
N THR A 181 -18.48 -21.60 -23.46
CA THR A 181 -18.84 -21.43 -24.88
C THR A 181 -19.74 -20.19 -25.06
N PRO A 182 -19.53 -19.38 -26.10
CA PRO A 182 -20.31 -18.16 -26.29
C PRO A 182 -21.76 -18.48 -26.65
N ARG A 183 -22.69 -18.24 -25.74
CA ARG A 183 -24.10 -18.18 -26.04
C ARG A 183 -24.36 -16.92 -26.87
N LYS A 184 -24.59 -17.08 -28.17
CA LYS A 184 -24.99 -16.00 -29.07
C LYS A 184 -26.31 -15.37 -28.57
N THR A 185 -26.21 -14.19 -27.99
CA THR A 185 -27.34 -13.24 -27.94
C THR A 185 -26.93 -12.02 -28.74
N LYS A 186 -27.59 -11.84 -29.87
CA LYS A 186 -27.58 -10.61 -30.67
C LYS A 186 -28.13 -9.50 -29.81
N THR A 187 -27.34 -8.52 -29.47
CA THR A 187 -27.75 -7.15 -29.19
C THR A 187 -26.66 -6.23 -29.73
N GLU A 188 -27.03 -5.48 -30.75
CA GLU A 188 -26.21 -4.49 -31.42
C GLU A 188 -25.95 -3.34 -30.47
N ASN A 189 -24.72 -3.30 -29.91
CA ASN A 189 -24.05 -2.09 -29.49
C ASN A 189 -22.56 -2.31 -29.78
N SER A 190 -22.11 -1.83 -30.94
CA SER A 190 -20.73 -1.97 -31.39
C SER A 190 -19.81 -1.14 -30.50
N VAL A 191 -19.08 -1.81 -29.61
CA VAL A 191 -17.91 -1.25 -28.94
C VAL A 191 -16.80 -1.11 -30.00
N PRO A 192 -16.08 0.02 -30.02
CA PRO A 192 -15.02 0.23 -31.00
C PRO A 192 -13.91 -0.82 -30.89
N ALA A 193 -13.39 -1.29 -32.03
CA ALA A 193 -12.41 -2.39 -32.14
C ALA A 193 -11.07 -2.19 -31.40
N TRP A 194 -10.81 -0.99 -30.87
CA TRP A 194 -9.63 -0.71 -30.01
C TRP A 194 -9.83 -1.12 -28.56
N PHE A 195 -11.09 -1.32 -28.11
CA PHE A 195 -11.41 -1.72 -26.74
C PHE A 195 -11.09 -3.21 -26.49
N ASP A 196 -11.15 -4.05 -27.54
CA ASP A 196 -10.88 -5.49 -27.40
C ASP A 196 -9.38 -5.84 -27.40
N LYS A 197 -8.49 -4.87 -27.71
CA LYS A 197 -7.04 -5.09 -27.70
C LYS A 197 -6.39 -5.00 -26.30
N GLU A 198 -7.08 -4.46 -25.31
CA GLU A 198 -6.54 -4.34 -23.95
C GLU A 198 -6.90 -5.50 -23.00
N GLN A 199 -7.68 -6.49 -23.46
CA GLN A 199 -8.11 -7.61 -22.60
C GLN A 199 -7.40 -8.95 -22.87
N ASN A 200 -6.43 -8.99 -23.77
CA ASN A 200 -5.51 -10.12 -23.87
C ASN A 200 -4.34 -9.94 -22.92
N ALA A 201 -4.61 -10.02 -21.62
CA ALA A 201 -3.56 -10.27 -20.63
C ALA A 201 -3.11 -11.72 -20.79
N GLU A 202 -1.98 -11.87 -21.43
CA GLU A 202 -1.22 -13.09 -21.60
C GLU A 202 -0.96 -13.79 -20.27
N THR A 203 -0.88 -15.11 -20.33
CA THR A 203 -0.37 -16.01 -19.28
C THR A 203 0.83 -15.40 -18.53
N PRO A 204 1.00 -15.69 -17.23
CA PRO A 204 2.14 -15.18 -16.47
C PRO A 204 3.42 -15.51 -17.24
N SER A 205 4.00 -14.48 -17.83
CA SER A 205 5.21 -14.56 -18.63
C SER A 205 6.40 -14.83 -17.71
N GLU A 206 7.48 -15.32 -18.28
CA GLU A 206 8.78 -15.47 -17.64
C GLU A 206 9.20 -14.24 -16.83
N SER A 207 8.76 -13.03 -17.23
CA SER A 207 8.96 -11.77 -16.52
C SER A 207 8.34 -11.72 -15.12
N GLU A 208 7.29 -12.48 -14.83
CA GLU A 208 6.72 -12.55 -13.46
C GLU A 208 7.56 -13.45 -12.54
N ARG A 209 8.29 -14.41 -13.09
CA ARG A 209 9.29 -15.18 -12.34
C ARG A 209 10.54 -14.33 -12.10
N GLU A 210 10.96 -13.57 -13.09
CA GLU A 210 12.08 -12.63 -12.99
C GLU A 210 11.84 -11.54 -11.96
N ALA A 211 10.61 -11.02 -11.81
CA ALA A 211 10.29 -10.03 -10.77
C ALA A 211 10.39 -10.58 -9.33
N PHE A 212 10.19 -11.90 -9.14
CA PHE A 212 10.46 -12.55 -7.84
C PHE A 212 11.96 -12.78 -7.63
N ASP A 213 12.70 -13.11 -8.69
CA ASP A 213 14.14 -13.26 -8.61
C ASP A 213 14.86 -11.90 -8.44
N GLU A 214 14.29 -10.84 -9.00
CA GLU A 214 14.75 -9.45 -8.76
C GLU A 214 14.49 -8.99 -7.32
N LEU A 215 13.38 -9.39 -6.70
CA LEU A 215 13.12 -9.15 -5.27
C LEU A 215 14.15 -9.87 -4.39
N ASP A 216 14.46 -11.12 -4.71
CA ASP A 216 15.50 -11.87 -4.00
C ASP A 216 16.88 -11.19 -4.15
N LYS A 217 17.18 -10.62 -5.32
CA LYS A 217 18.44 -9.89 -5.56
C LYS A 217 18.55 -8.57 -4.80
N ILE A 218 17.46 -7.80 -4.76
CA ILE A 218 17.39 -6.55 -3.98
C ILE A 218 17.47 -6.84 -2.48
N LEU A 219 16.98 -7.99 -2.03
CA LEU A 219 17.05 -8.40 -0.62
C LEU A 219 18.46 -8.87 -0.23
N GLU A 220 19.21 -9.45 -1.16
CA GLU A 220 20.61 -9.83 -0.95
C GLU A 220 21.54 -8.60 -0.90
N GLU A 221 21.20 -7.51 -1.59
CA GLU A 221 21.98 -6.25 -1.55
C GLU A 221 21.70 -5.37 -0.33
N LEU A 222 20.61 -5.65 0.43
CA LEU A 222 20.18 -4.85 1.59
C LEU A 222 20.47 -5.52 2.95
N VAL A 223 21.03 -6.74 2.96
CA VAL A 223 21.49 -7.46 4.15
C VAL A 223 23.00 -7.39 4.28
#